data_21d19c4fd9b2e2bb63953cd0b2bd39e8
#
_entry.id   21d19c4fd9b2e2bb63953cd0b2bd39e8
#
_cell.length_a   1.000
_cell.length_b   1.000
_cell.length_c   1.000
_cell.angle_alpha   90.00
_cell.angle_beta   90.00
_cell.angle_gamma   90.00
#
_symmetry.space_group_name_H-M   'P 1'
#
loop_
_entity.id
_entity.type
_entity.pdbx_description
1 polymer ?
#
loop_
_entity_poly.entity_id
_entity_poly.type
_entity_poly.pdbx_seq_one_letter_code
_entity_poly.pdbx_strand_id
1 'polypeptide(L)'
;QTVAELAAEGIDYRGCLYGGFMLTPAGPKVLEFNARFGDPETQVVLPRLKNDLVEVMLACANCELDQIELDWRDEWAVAVVLTSAGYPGSYEKGKVITGIEDAEAMENVTVYHAGTAVVDGQLVTNGGRVLAVTALGDTFENARNLAYEACEKIDFEGKTLRHDIGLRALRGRDAWDV
;
A
#
# COMPACT_ATOMS: atom_id res chain seq x y z
N GLN A 1 11.10 3.27 -21.80
CA GLN A 1 10.33 3.71 -22.99
C GLN A 1 9.43 4.90 -22.60
N THR A 2 8.45 4.76 -21.70
CA THR A 2 7.50 5.86 -21.32
C THR A 2 8.19 7.16 -20.94
N VAL A 3 9.20 7.13 -20.07
CA VAL A 3 9.95 8.34 -19.65
C VAL A 3 10.69 8.98 -20.84
N ALA A 4 11.24 8.15 -21.73
CA ALA A 4 11.91 8.64 -22.92
C ALA A 4 10.94 9.32 -23.92
N GLU A 5 9.73 8.79 -24.06
CA GLU A 5 8.69 9.41 -24.90
C GLU A 5 8.19 10.73 -24.28
N LEU A 6 7.98 10.80 -22.97
CA LEU A 6 7.64 12.06 -22.29
C LEU A 6 8.69 13.13 -22.58
N ALA A 7 9.98 12.79 -22.47
CA ALA A 7 11.07 13.70 -22.78
C ALA A 7 11.09 14.10 -24.25
N ALA A 8 10.81 13.18 -25.19
CA ALA A 8 10.75 13.47 -26.63
C ALA A 8 9.58 14.41 -26.98
N GLU A 9 8.49 14.36 -26.25
CA GLU A 9 7.36 15.29 -26.36
C GLU A 9 7.60 16.63 -25.64
N GLY A 10 8.78 16.84 -25.05
CA GLY A 10 9.14 18.07 -24.34
C GLY A 10 8.52 18.19 -22.94
N ILE A 11 8.03 17.09 -22.38
CA ILE A 11 7.45 17.05 -21.05
C ILE A 11 8.56 16.83 -20.02
N ASP A 12 8.82 17.83 -19.18
CA ASP A 12 9.73 17.74 -18.03
C ASP A 12 8.99 17.06 -16.86
N TYR A 13 9.03 15.71 -16.86
CA TYR A 13 8.35 14.92 -15.85
C TYR A 13 9.26 14.69 -14.64
N ARG A 14 8.87 15.23 -13.48
CA ARG A 14 9.55 15.05 -12.19
C ARG A 14 8.57 14.53 -11.15
N GLY A 15 8.87 13.40 -10.53
CA GLY A 15 8.01 12.80 -9.54
C GLY A 15 7.91 11.28 -9.67
N CYS A 16 6.89 10.71 -9.05
CA CYS A 16 6.64 9.29 -9.07
C CYS A 16 5.81 8.90 -10.29
N LEU A 17 6.35 8.06 -11.15
CA LEU A 17 5.61 7.37 -12.21
C LEU A 17 5.42 5.92 -11.79
N TYR A 18 4.20 5.55 -11.41
CA TYR A 18 3.83 4.18 -11.06
C TYR A 18 3.15 3.50 -12.23
N GLY A 19 3.66 2.32 -12.64
CA GLY A 19 3.06 1.52 -13.70
C GLY A 19 2.42 0.24 -13.14
N GLY A 20 1.12 0.07 -13.36
CA GLY A 20 0.40 -1.16 -13.11
C GLY A 20 0.51 -2.10 -14.32
N PHE A 21 0.96 -3.34 -14.11
CA PHE A 21 1.16 -4.31 -15.18
C PHE A 21 0.48 -5.64 -14.85
N MET A 22 -0.08 -6.26 -15.88
CA MET A 22 -0.51 -7.66 -15.84
C MET A 22 0.57 -8.52 -16.50
N LEU A 23 1.09 -9.51 -15.77
CA LEU A 23 1.97 -10.52 -16.32
C LEU A 23 1.12 -11.54 -17.09
N THR A 24 1.45 -11.73 -18.37
CA THR A 24 0.76 -12.68 -19.25
C THR A 24 1.77 -13.58 -19.96
N PRO A 25 1.36 -14.74 -20.50
CA PRO A 25 2.25 -15.59 -21.30
C PRO A 25 2.87 -14.87 -22.51
N ALA A 26 2.23 -13.80 -23.01
CA ALA A 26 2.75 -12.95 -24.09
C ALA A 26 3.57 -11.77 -23.60
N GLY A 27 4.01 -11.78 -22.33
CA GLY A 27 4.76 -10.72 -21.66
C GLY A 27 3.87 -9.73 -20.89
N PRO A 28 4.47 -8.73 -20.21
CA PRO A 28 3.76 -7.76 -19.40
C PRO A 28 2.86 -6.86 -20.27
N LYS A 29 1.63 -6.66 -19.81
CA LYS A 29 0.64 -5.75 -20.41
C LYS A 29 0.36 -4.61 -19.43
N VAL A 30 0.36 -3.38 -19.92
CA VAL A 30 0.06 -2.18 -19.13
C VAL A 30 -1.43 -2.19 -18.80
N LEU A 31 -1.75 -1.98 -17.52
CA LEU A 31 -3.11 -1.72 -17.03
C LEU A 31 -3.35 -0.22 -16.93
N GLU A 32 -2.45 0.49 -16.23
CA GLU A 32 -2.56 1.93 -16.00
C GLU A 32 -1.20 2.53 -15.69
N PHE A 33 -1.11 3.85 -15.80
CA PHE A 33 -0.06 4.67 -15.20
C PHE A 33 -0.66 5.63 -14.19
N ASN A 34 0.02 5.81 -13.04
CA ASN A 34 -0.30 6.81 -12.05
C ASN A 34 0.85 7.81 -11.93
N ALA A 35 0.56 9.11 -11.93
CA ALA A 35 1.52 10.19 -11.75
C ALA A 35 1.72 10.55 -10.25
N ARG A 36 1.64 9.56 -9.38
CA ARG A 36 1.78 9.65 -7.93
C ARG A 36 2.06 8.26 -7.36
N PHE A 37 2.43 8.21 -6.09
CA PHE A 37 2.51 6.93 -5.38
C PHE A 37 1.17 6.19 -5.42
N GLY A 38 1.23 4.86 -5.59
CA GLY A 38 0.05 4.00 -5.60
C GLY A 38 -0.61 3.88 -4.22
N ASP A 39 -1.87 3.48 -4.21
CA ASP A 39 -2.61 3.13 -3.01
C ASP A 39 -3.35 1.81 -3.27
N PRO A 40 -2.99 0.70 -2.59
CA PRO A 40 -2.24 0.62 -1.31
C PRO A 40 -0.72 0.36 -1.44
N GLU A 41 -0.06 0.58 -2.57
CA GLU A 41 1.35 0.24 -2.78
C GLU A 41 2.30 1.08 -1.93
N THR A 42 1.98 2.36 -1.71
CA THR A 42 2.75 3.28 -0.87
C THR A 42 2.95 2.73 0.53
N GLN A 43 1.91 2.11 1.08
CA GLN A 43 1.88 1.57 2.45
C GLN A 43 2.80 0.36 2.64
N VAL A 44 3.35 -0.22 1.57
CA VAL A 44 4.35 -1.30 1.63
C VAL A 44 5.71 -0.88 1.10
N VAL A 45 5.78 0.13 0.24
CA VAL A 45 7.04 0.61 -0.33
C VAL A 45 7.76 1.53 0.64
N LEU A 46 7.09 2.59 1.12
CA LEU A 46 7.73 3.62 1.94
C LEU A 46 8.19 3.11 3.32
N PRO A 47 7.49 2.20 4.03
CA PRO A 47 8.01 1.66 5.29
C PRO A 47 9.35 0.91 5.16
N ARG A 48 9.69 0.46 3.95
CA ARG A 48 10.97 -0.19 3.67
C ARG A 48 12.09 0.79 3.32
N LEU A 49 11.77 2.02 2.96
CA LEU A 49 12.78 3.04 2.67
C LEU A 49 13.41 3.53 3.98
N LYS A 50 14.76 3.53 4.06
CA LYS A 50 15.50 4.05 5.21
C LYS A 50 15.91 5.51 5.04
N ASN A 51 16.01 5.98 3.80
CA ASN A 51 16.31 7.40 3.52
C ASN A 51 15.19 8.31 4.03
N ASP A 52 15.54 9.55 4.36
CA ASP A 52 14.54 10.60 4.54
C ASP A 52 13.80 10.85 3.22
N LEU A 53 12.48 10.65 3.25
CA LEU A 53 11.65 10.78 2.04
C LEU A 53 11.68 12.22 1.48
N VAL A 54 11.81 13.24 2.34
CA VAL A 54 11.87 14.64 1.90
C VAL A 54 13.15 14.89 1.11
N GLU A 55 14.28 14.34 1.52
CA GLU A 55 15.55 14.43 0.78
C GLU A 55 15.44 13.75 -0.59
N VAL A 56 14.84 12.57 -0.65
CA VAL A 56 14.62 11.84 -1.91
C VAL A 56 13.68 12.64 -2.84
N MET A 57 12.61 13.21 -2.31
CA MET A 57 11.68 14.04 -3.09
C MET A 57 12.32 15.33 -3.59
N LEU A 58 13.14 15.99 -2.78
CA LEU A 58 13.88 17.20 -3.17
C LEU A 58 14.87 16.89 -4.29
N ALA A 59 15.65 15.81 -4.17
CA ALA A 59 16.58 15.38 -5.20
C ALA A 59 15.85 15.04 -6.52
N CYS A 60 14.68 14.38 -6.43
CA CYS A 60 13.84 14.14 -7.60
C CYS A 60 13.39 15.44 -8.28
N ALA A 61 12.92 16.42 -7.50
CA ALA A 61 12.47 17.72 -7.99
C ALA A 61 13.61 18.52 -8.65
N ASN A 62 14.83 18.38 -8.11
CA ASN A 62 16.03 19.07 -8.61
C ASN A 62 16.74 18.33 -9.76
N CYS A 63 16.27 17.15 -10.18
CA CYS A 63 16.96 16.26 -11.13
C CYS A 63 18.34 15.77 -10.63
N GLU A 64 18.46 15.50 -9.34
CA GLU A 64 19.66 15.05 -8.63
C GLU A 64 19.47 13.67 -8.00
N LEU A 65 18.43 12.92 -8.37
CA LEU A 65 18.09 11.63 -7.76
C LEU A 65 19.18 10.56 -8.01
N ASP A 66 19.95 10.69 -9.07
CA ASP A 66 21.12 9.87 -9.39
C ASP A 66 22.31 10.06 -8.44
N GLN A 67 22.29 11.11 -7.60
CA GLN A 67 23.27 11.40 -6.57
C GLN A 67 22.91 10.78 -5.20
N ILE A 68 21.71 10.22 -5.08
CA ILE A 68 21.25 9.57 -3.85
C ILE A 68 21.22 8.06 -4.04
N GLU A 69 21.93 7.35 -3.14
CA GLU A 69 21.79 5.91 -3.00
C GLU A 69 20.57 5.60 -2.14
N LEU A 70 19.57 4.88 -2.69
CA LEU A 70 18.41 4.46 -1.95
C LEU A 70 18.75 3.24 -1.09
N ASP A 71 18.61 3.39 0.22
CA ASP A 71 18.81 2.32 1.20
C ASP A 71 17.45 1.73 1.62
N TRP A 72 17.33 0.42 1.51
CA TRP A 72 16.09 -0.30 1.77
C TRP A 72 16.27 -1.28 2.92
N ARG A 73 15.20 -1.45 3.70
CA ARG A 73 15.10 -2.53 4.67
C ARG A 73 15.03 -3.87 3.96
N ASP A 74 15.65 -4.88 4.56
CA ASP A 74 15.60 -6.26 4.05
C ASP A 74 14.24 -6.92 4.35
N GLU A 75 13.52 -6.42 5.35
CA GLU A 75 12.23 -6.96 5.78
C GLU A 75 11.20 -6.89 4.64
N TRP A 76 10.36 -7.88 4.60
CA TRP A 76 9.17 -7.93 3.77
C TRP A 76 8.09 -7.03 4.37
N ALA A 77 7.27 -6.43 3.50
CA ALA A 77 6.11 -5.65 3.91
C ALA A 77 4.85 -6.21 3.27
N VAL A 78 3.80 -6.37 4.07
CA VAL A 78 2.47 -6.76 3.60
C VAL A 78 1.44 -5.79 4.15
N ALA A 79 0.56 -5.26 3.28
CA ALA A 79 -0.57 -4.42 3.66
C ALA A 79 -1.89 -5.12 3.35
N VAL A 80 -2.80 -5.10 4.31
CA VAL A 80 -4.18 -5.58 4.18
C VAL A 80 -5.12 -4.41 4.34
N VAL A 81 -5.98 -4.19 3.35
CA VAL A 81 -6.95 -3.08 3.38
C VAL A 81 -8.24 -3.54 4.04
N LEU A 82 -8.68 -2.81 5.06
CA LEU A 82 -10.00 -2.97 5.68
C LEU A 82 -11.00 -2.07 4.96
N THR A 83 -12.12 -2.65 4.56
CA THR A 83 -13.14 -1.95 3.75
C THR A 83 -14.51 -1.99 4.41
N SER A 84 -15.35 -1.01 4.08
CA SER A 84 -16.77 -1.02 4.45
C SER A 84 -17.52 -2.08 3.64
N ALA A 85 -18.50 -2.74 4.26
CA ALA A 85 -19.39 -3.68 3.57
C ALA A 85 -20.05 -3.03 2.34
N GLY A 86 -20.06 -3.77 1.22
CA GLY A 86 -20.58 -3.29 -0.05
C GLY A 86 -19.55 -2.66 -0.98
N TYR A 87 -18.36 -2.26 -0.48
CA TYR A 87 -17.28 -1.78 -1.35
C TYR A 87 -16.82 -2.87 -2.34
N PRO A 88 -16.59 -2.56 -3.66
CA PRO A 88 -16.52 -1.22 -4.28
C PRO A 88 -17.87 -0.61 -4.70
N GLY A 89 -19.01 -1.24 -4.41
CA GLY A 89 -20.33 -0.69 -4.65
C GLY A 89 -20.74 0.32 -3.57
N SER A 90 -22.04 0.42 -3.30
CA SER A 90 -22.57 1.31 -2.26
C SER A 90 -22.22 0.79 -0.87
N TYR A 91 -21.84 1.70 0.01
CA TYR A 91 -21.46 1.39 1.41
C TYR A 91 -21.97 2.47 2.35
N GLU A 92 -22.19 2.10 3.62
CA GLU A 92 -22.54 3.03 4.70
C GLU A 92 -21.27 3.63 5.32
N LYS A 93 -21.43 4.83 5.89
CA LYS A 93 -20.39 5.56 6.65
C LYS A 93 -20.81 5.75 8.10
N GLY A 94 -19.89 6.28 8.92
CA GLY A 94 -20.19 6.67 10.31
C GLY A 94 -20.14 5.50 11.30
N LYS A 95 -19.61 4.33 10.91
CA LYS A 95 -19.44 3.20 11.82
C LYS A 95 -18.22 3.44 12.70
N VAL A 96 -18.37 3.33 14.03
CA VAL A 96 -17.30 3.55 15.00
C VAL A 96 -16.19 2.51 14.80
N ILE A 97 -14.95 2.98 14.77
CA ILE A 97 -13.76 2.14 14.62
C ILE A 97 -13.09 2.00 15.98
N THR A 98 -12.73 0.77 16.35
CA THR A 98 -12.04 0.44 17.61
C THR A 98 -10.83 -0.44 17.36
N GLY A 99 -9.93 -0.56 18.34
CA GLY A 99 -8.82 -1.52 18.34
C GLY A 99 -7.59 -1.09 17.52
N ILE A 100 -7.54 0.14 17.00
CA ILE A 100 -6.36 0.63 16.26
C ILE A 100 -5.15 0.67 17.19
N GLU A 101 -5.29 1.19 18.41
CA GLU A 101 -4.21 1.28 19.38
C GLU A 101 -3.67 -0.10 19.76
N ASP A 102 -4.55 -1.11 19.86
CA ASP A 102 -4.14 -2.50 20.13
C ASP A 102 -3.37 -3.11 18.96
N ALA A 103 -3.74 -2.76 17.72
CA ALA A 103 -3.01 -3.20 16.53
C ALA A 103 -1.64 -2.51 16.42
N GLU A 104 -1.57 -1.21 16.66
CA GLU A 104 -0.32 -0.43 16.63
C GLU A 104 0.62 -0.72 17.80
N ALA A 105 0.11 -1.29 18.91
CA ALA A 105 0.95 -1.79 19.98
C ALA A 105 1.74 -3.06 19.60
N MET A 106 1.38 -3.72 18.49
CA MET A 106 2.14 -4.85 17.96
C MET A 106 3.40 -4.34 17.26
N GLU A 107 4.55 -4.91 17.59
CA GLU A 107 5.83 -4.54 16.97
C GLU A 107 5.79 -4.73 15.45
N ASN A 108 6.35 -3.80 14.70
CA ASN A 108 6.41 -3.82 13.23
C ASN A 108 5.03 -3.71 12.52
N VAL A 109 4.00 -3.26 13.21
CA VAL A 109 2.69 -2.96 12.64
C VAL A 109 2.47 -1.45 12.57
N THR A 110 1.86 -1.01 11.48
CA THR A 110 1.42 0.39 11.27
C THR A 110 0.04 0.39 10.65
N VAL A 111 -0.86 1.22 11.19
CA VAL A 111 -2.22 1.38 10.67
C VAL A 111 -2.35 2.73 9.96
N TYR A 112 -2.53 2.69 8.64
CA TYR A 112 -2.72 3.90 7.82
C TYR A 112 -4.20 4.20 7.65
N HIS A 113 -4.58 5.45 7.96
CA HIS A 113 -5.92 5.94 7.73
C HIS A 113 -6.16 6.27 6.25
N ALA A 114 -7.28 5.81 5.72
CA ALA A 114 -7.77 6.16 4.38
C ALA A 114 -9.14 6.85 4.49
N GLY A 115 -10.23 6.11 4.46
CA GLY A 115 -11.57 6.65 4.58
C GLY A 115 -12.06 6.69 6.03
N THR A 116 -11.45 7.53 6.87
CA THR A 116 -11.84 7.74 8.27
C THR A 116 -12.18 9.20 8.53
N ALA A 117 -12.96 9.47 9.57
CA ALA A 117 -13.25 10.82 10.09
C ALA A 117 -13.43 10.76 11.60
N VAL A 118 -13.31 11.92 12.26
CA VAL A 118 -13.68 12.07 13.66
C VAL A 118 -15.02 12.78 13.73
N VAL A 119 -16.01 12.16 14.36
CA VAL A 119 -17.36 12.70 14.58
C VAL A 119 -17.69 12.56 16.06
N ASP A 120 -18.03 13.67 16.70
CA ASP A 120 -18.36 13.73 18.14
C ASP A 120 -17.29 13.08 19.04
N GLY A 121 -16.01 13.25 18.66
CA GLY A 121 -14.85 12.70 19.37
C GLY A 121 -14.59 11.20 19.13
N GLN A 122 -15.38 10.55 18.29
CA GLN A 122 -15.20 9.14 17.91
C GLN A 122 -14.62 9.03 16.51
N LEU A 123 -13.70 8.09 16.32
CA LEU A 123 -13.21 7.72 15.01
C LEU A 123 -14.23 6.83 14.30
N VAL A 124 -14.60 7.20 13.08
CA VAL A 124 -15.64 6.50 12.31
C VAL A 124 -15.20 6.25 10.86
N THR A 125 -15.86 5.29 10.21
CA THR A 125 -15.70 5.05 8.77
C THR A 125 -16.25 6.22 7.95
N ASN A 126 -15.51 6.65 6.93
CA ASN A 126 -15.93 7.72 6.00
C ASN A 126 -15.59 7.42 4.55
N GLY A 127 -15.30 6.17 4.22
CA GLY A 127 -14.94 5.74 2.87
C GLY A 127 -15.13 4.25 2.66
N GLY A 128 -15.00 3.81 1.42
CA GLY A 128 -15.06 2.39 1.07
C GLY A 128 -13.81 1.64 1.55
N ARG A 129 -12.61 2.14 1.21
CA ARG A 129 -11.35 1.72 1.85
C ARG A 129 -11.17 2.56 3.10
N VAL A 130 -11.15 1.92 4.27
CA VAL A 130 -11.19 2.58 5.58
C VAL A 130 -9.79 2.70 6.18
N LEU A 131 -9.08 1.60 6.28
CA LEU A 131 -7.73 1.51 6.84
C LEU A 131 -6.87 0.59 5.98
N ALA A 132 -5.54 0.79 6.01
CA ALA A 132 -4.57 -0.17 5.52
C ALA A 132 -3.67 -0.59 6.69
N VAL A 133 -3.68 -1.86 7.03
CA VAL A 133 -2.84 -2.44 8.08
C VAL A 133 -1.60 -3.02 7.43
N THR A 134 -0.44 -2.44 7.72
CA THR A 134 0.85 -2.87 7.19
C THR A 134 1.68 -3.50 8.28
N ALA A 135 2.30 -4.63 7.98
CA ALA A 135 3.28 -5.26 8.84
C ALA A 135 4.60 -5.52 8.11
N LEU A 136 5.70 -5.39 8.84
CA LEU A 136 7.03 -5.80 8.41
C LEU A 136 7.39 -7.14 9.03
N GLY A 137 8.18 -7.96 8.33
CA GLY A 137 8.67 -9.24 8.83
C GLY A 137 9.92 -9.70 8.09
N ASP A 138 10.72 -10.52 8.75
CA ASP A 138 11.96 -11.10 8.22
C ASP A 138 11.70 -12.11 7.07
N THR A 139 10.48 -12.66 7.04
CA THR A 139 9.97 -13.45 5.92
C THR A 139 8.64 -12.89 5.42
N PHE A 140 8.32 -13.18 4.17
CA PHE A 140 7.03 -12.79 3.60
C PHE A 140 5.85 -13.39 4.39
N GLU A 141 5.97 -14.64 4.83
CA GLU A 141 4.96 -15.33 5.61
C GLU A 141 4.74 -14.65 6.97
N ASN A 142 5.83 -14.28 7.66
CA ASN A 142 5.76 -13.58 8.94
C ASN A 142 5.09 -12.20 8.79
N ALA A 143 5.51 -11.40 7.81
CA ALA A 143 4.87 -10.10 7.52
C ALA A 143 3.37 -10.26 7.24
N ARG A 144 3.00 -11.27 6.44
CA ARG A 144 1.60 -11.54 6.10
C ARG A 144 0.79 -11.94 7.33
N ASN A 145 1.27 -12.90 8.09
CA ASN A 145 0.55 -13.40 9.27
C ASN A 145 0.38 -12.28 10.30
N LEU A 146 1.41 -11.49 10.55
CA LEU A 146 1.37 -10.34 11.45
C LEU A 146 0.35 -9.28 11.00
N ALA A 147 0.29 -8.97 9.68
CA ALA A 147 -0.70 -8.03 9.15
C ALA A 147 -2.14 -8.50 9.39
N TYR A 148 -2.42 -9.80 9.19
CA TYR A 148 -3.75 -10.35 9.45
C TYR A 148 -4.09 -10.40 10.94
N GLU A 149 -3.14 -10.78 11.80
CA GLU A 149 -3.33 -10.76 13.27
C GLU A 149 -3.67 -9.34 13.75
N ALA A 150 -2.98 -8.33 13.24
CA ALA A 150 -3.30 -6.93 13.54
C ALA A 150 -4.67 -6.50 13.02
N CYS A 151 -5.10 -6.98 11.85
CA CYS A 151 -6.45 -6.74 11.33
C CYS A 151 -7.54 -7.30 12.24
N GLU A 152 -7.28 -8.38 12.98
CA GLU A 152 -8.25 -8.97 13.92
C GLU A 152 -8.46 -8.12 15.19
N LYS A 153 -7.50 -7.25 15.53
CA LYS A 153 -7.63 -6.30 16.65
C LYS A 153 -8.59 -5.16 16.34
N ILE A 154 -8.69 -4.79 15.08
CA ILE A 154 -9.49 -3.64 14.63
C ILE A 154 -10.91 -4.11 14.32
N ASP A 155 -11.91 -3.38 14.80
CA ASP A 155 -13.31 -3.67 14.50
C ASP A 155 -14.13 -2.42 14.17
N PHE A 156 -15.09 -2.62 13.28
CA PHE A 156 -16.19 -1.70 12.97
C PHE A 156 -17.32 -2.46 12.28
N GLU A 157 -18.54 -2.02 12.45
CA GLU A 157 -19.70 -2.65 11.83
C GLU A 157 -19.55 -2.72 10.31
N GLY A 158 -19.69 -3.92 9.74
CA GLY A 158 -19.54 -4.15 8.32
C GLY A 158 -18.08 -4.19 7.83
N LYS A 159 -17.13 -4.40 8.73
CA LYS A 159 -15.73 -4.61 8.33
C LYS A 159 -15.60 -5.79 7.38
N THR A 160 -14.94 -5.56 6.25
CA THR A 160 -14.56 -6.61 5.30
C THR A 160 -13.10 -6.47 4.89
N LEU A 161 -12.47 -7.57 4.54
CA LEU A 161 -11.11 -7.63 4.01
C LEU A 161 -10.95 -8.86 3.13
N ARG A 162 -9.92 -8.85 2.28
CA ARG A 162 -9.55 -10.01 1.47
C ARG A 162 -8.62 -10.91 2.29
N HIS A 163 -8.90 -12.21 2.34
CA HIS A 163 -8.09 -13.20 3.04
C HIS A 163 -7.00 -13.83 2.17
N ASP A 164 -6.96 -13.53 0.88
CA ASP A 164 -6.06 -14.11 -0.12
C ASP A 164 -4.87 -13.21 -0.47
N ILE A 165 -4.68 -12.07 0.23
CA ILE A 165 -3.56 -11.17 -0.02
C ILE A 165 -2.23 -11.93 0.16
N GLY A 166 -1.41 -11.86 -0.89
CA GLY A 166 -0.09 -12.48 -0.90
C GLY A 166 -0.04 -14.00 -1.07
N LEU A 167 -1.18 -14.72 -1.15
CA LEU A 167 -1.17 -16.19 -1.27
C LEU A 167 -0.44 -16.68 -2.52
N ARG A 168 -0.46 -15.93 -3.62
CA ARG A 168 0.30 -16.28 -4.83
C ARG A 168 1.80 -16.28 -4.58
N ALA A 169 2.31 -15.32 -3.81
CA ALA A 169 3.73 -15.25 -3.48
C ALA A 169 4.19 -16.44 -2.63
N LEU A 170 3.31 -16.98 -1.75
CA LEU A 170 3.61 -18.17 -0.95
C LEU A 170 3.65 -19.48 -1.77
N ARG A 171 2.94 -19.52 -2.91
CA ARG A 171 2.88 -20.71 -3.77
C ARG A 171 4.09 -20.87 -4.70
N GLY A 172 5.03 -19.92 -4.68
CA GLY A 172 6.21 -19.93 -5.53
C GLY A 172 5.96 -19.45 -6.97
N ARG A 173 7.01 -19.52 -7.83
CA ARG A 173 6.94 -19.05 -9.23
C ARG A 173 5.94 -19.82 -10.08
N ASP A 174 5.70 -21.09 -9.77
CA ASP A 174 4.78 -21.97 -10.53
C ASP A 174 3.32 -21.51 -10.44
N ALA A 175 2.99 -20.58 -9.53
CA ALA A 175 1.65 -19.99 -9.41
C ALA A 175 1.39 -18.84 -10.41
N TRP A 176 2.38 -18.45 -11.20
CA TRP A 176 2.27 -17.39 -12.22
C TRP A 176 2.04 -17.94 -13.63
N ASP A 177 2.15 -19.28 -13.80
CA ASP A 177 1.86 -19.98 -15.05
C ASP A 177 0.35 -20.29 -15.14
N VAL A 178 -0.46 -19.27 -15.42
CA VAL A 178 -1.90 -19.41 -15.78
C VAL A 178 -2.18 -18.58 -17.02
#